data_0025cee4e036b97f550ec2e1912ed096
#
_entry.id   0025cee4e036b97f550ec2e1912ed096
#
_cell.length_a   1.000
_cell.length_b   1.000
_cell.length_c   1.000
_cell.angle_alpha   90.00
_cell.angle_beta   90.00
_cell.angle_gamma   90.00
#
_symmetry.space_group_name_H-M   'P 1'
#
loop_
_entity.id
_entity.type
_entity.pdbx_description
1 polymer ?
#
loop_
_entity_poly.entity_id
_entity_poly.type
_entity_poly.pdbx_seq_one_letter_code
_entity_poly.pdbx_strand_id
1 'polypeptide(L)'
;VLREWPRFATNASPLGLKKNKPMSEIIKIANCSGFYGDRLGAAREMIEGGDIDVLTGDYLAELTMAILVDQKRLRGEDHGYVGTFLKQVKDVAKECSKRGIKIVSNAGGLNPKAMAEEIKKILLRQNLDMKVAYIEGDDLRADLSRFQKDGEKFLNIDSGEPLPDQITNVVSANAYLGSWGIKAALDRDADIVICPRVTDAAVVIGP
;
A
#
# COMPACT_ATOMS: atom_id res chain seq x y z
N VAL A 1 3.17 -7.28 -30.65
CA VAL A 1 2.80 -8.66 -30.32
C VAL A 1 2.63 -8.71 -28.81
N LEU A 2 1.40 -8.68 -28.33
CA LEU A 2 1.07 -8.82 -26.93
C LEU A 2 1.39 -10.27 -26.54
N ARG A 3 2.45 -10.49 -25.75
CA ARG A 3 2.70 -11.77 -25.11
C ARG A 3 1.84 -11.87 -23.88
N GLU A 4 1.07 -12.96 -23.78
CA GLU A 4 0.26 -13.30 -22.61
C GLU A 4 1.19 -13.48 -21.40
N TRP A 5 0.88 -12.77 -20.32
CA TRP A 5 1.50 -12.99 -19.02
C TRP A 5 1.13 -14.39 -18.50
N PRO A 6 2.04 -15.13 -17.87
CA PRO A 6 1.69 -16.40 -17.25
C PRO A 6 0.57 -16.15 -16.23
N ARG A 7 -0.56 -16.81 -16.44
CA ARG A 7 -1.67 -16.81 -15.49
C ARG A 7 -1.19 -17.46 -14.20
N PHE A 8 -1.02 -16.69 -13.16
CA PHE A 8 -0.95 -17.24 -11.82
C PHE A 8 -2.31 -17.90 -11.55
N ALA A 9 -2.30 -19.24 -11.47
CA ALA A 9 -3.49 -20.00 -11.12
C ALA A 9 -3.88 -19.66 -9.68
N THR A 10 -4.79 -18.71 -9.52
CA THR A 10 -5.51 -18.56 -8.26
C THR A 10 -6.54 -19.66 -8.21
N ASN A 11 -6.31 -20.68 -7.39
CA ASN A 11 -7.33 -21.61 -6.93
C ASN A 11 -8.30 -20.85 -6.00
N ALA A 12 -8.95 -19.81 -6.53
CA ALA A 12 -10.06 -19.17 -5.88
C ALA A 12 -11.33 -19.87 -6.40
N SER A 13 -11.95 -20.69 -5.57
CA SER A 13 -13.33 -21.12 -5.75
C SER A 13 -14.20 -19.91 -6.08
N PRO A 14 -15.21 -20.04 -6.98
CA PRO A 14 -16.09 -18.94 -7.29
C PRO A 14 -16.77 -18.46 -6.01
N LEU A 15 -16.37 -17.28 -5.54
CA LEU A 15 -17.02 -16.59 -4.45
C LEU A 15 -18.49 -16.42 -4.83
N GLY A 16 -19.37 -17.00 -4.04
CA GLY A 16 -20.80 -16.85 -4.20
C GLY A 16 -21.15 -15.37 -4.26
N LEU A 17 -21.59 -14.91 -5.41
CA LEU A 17 -22.12 -13.57 -5.62
C LEU A 17 -23.30 -13.37 -4.68
N LYS A 18 -23.10 -12.62 -3.60
CA LYS A 18 -24.19 -12.10 -2.80
C LYS A 18 -25.05 -11.23 -3.71
N LYS A 19 -26.32 -11.59 -3.82
CA LYS A 19 -27.31 -10.90 -4.64
C LYS A 19 -27.40 -9.42 -4.25
N ASN A 20 -27.26 -8.56 -5.27
CA ASN A 20 -27.81 -7.22 -5.42
C ASN A 20 -27.75 -6.27 -4.19
N LYS A 21 -26.60 -5.61 -4.00
CA LYS A 21 -26.60 -4.23 -3.50
C LYS A 21 -26.99 -3.32 -4.70
N PRO A 22 -27.88 -2.34 -4.52
CA PRO A 22 -28.19 -1.42 -5.60
C PRO A 22 -26.93 -0.67 -6.04
N MET A 23 -26.69 -0.59 -7.33
CA MET A 23 -25.56 0.05 -7.99
C MET A 23 -25.70 1.58 -7.94
N SER A 24 -25.62 2.21 -6.76
CA SER A 24 -25.59 3.68 -6.64
C SER A 24 -25.30 4.24 -5.24
N GLU A 25 -24.52 3.57 -4.40
CA GLU A 25 -23.96 4.28 -3.26
C GLU A 25 -22.72 5.04 -3.74
N ILE A 26 -22.80 6.37 -3.71
CA ILE A 26 -21.65 7.25 -3.95
C ILE A 26 -20.68 7.04 -2.79
N ILE A 27 -19.45 6.60 -3.08
CA ILE A 27 -18.37 6.52 -2.10
C ILE A 27 -17.59 7.84 -2.17
N LYS A 28 -17.45 8.51 -1.04
CA LYS A 28 -16.71 9.77 -0.90
C LYS A 28 -15.31 9.47 -0.39
N ILE A 29 -14.31 9.72 -1.21
CA ILE A 29 -12.91 9.45 -0.91
C ILE A 29 -12.15 10.79 -0.80
N ALA A 30 -11.44 11.00 0.31
CA ALA A 30 -10.54 12.13 0.47
C ALA A 30 -9.10 11.64 0.53
N ASN A 31 -8.20 12.34 -0.14
CA ASN A 31 -6.77 12.05 -0.11
C ASN A 31 -6.02 13.05 0.77
N CYS A 32 -5.20 12.59 1.71
CA CYS A 32 -4.49 13.43 2.67
C CYS A 32 -3.00 13.60 2.37
N SER A 33 -2.47 12.97 1.33
CA SER A 33 -1.06 13.10 0.97
C SER A 33 -0.83 12.72 -0.49
N GLY A 34 0.04 13.48 -1.16
CA GLY A 34 0.52 13.20 -2.51
C GLY A 34 2.02 12.89 -2.57
N PHE A 35 2.76 12.97 -1.45
CA PHE A 35 4.19 12.62 -1.39
C PHE A 35 4.69 12.44 0.05
N TYR A 36 5.88 11.84 0.20
CA TYR A 36 6.54 11.71 1.50
C TYR A 36 7.04 13.09 1.98
N GLY A 37 6.48 13.58 3.05
CA GLY A 37 6.79 14.90 3.60
C GLY A 37 5.65 15.92 3.47
N ASP A 38 4.50 15.48 2.97
CA ASP A 38 3.30 16.30 2.94
C ASP A 38 2.80 16.65 4.35
N ARG A 39 1.84 17.60 4.42
CA ARG A 39 1.37 18.21 5.68
C ARG A 39 0.80 17.17 6.65
N LEU A 40 1.31 17.16 7.87
CA LEU A 40 0.84 16.25 8.92
C LEU A 40 -0.64 16.46 9.28
N GLY A 41 -1.13 17.69 9.24
CA GLY A 41 -2.50 18.03 9.55
C GLY A 41 -3.54 17.67 8.48
N ALA A 42 -3.10 17.31 7.27
CA ALA A 42 -4.01 17.08 6.14
C ALA A 42 -5.03 15.96 6.39
N ALA A 43 -4.64 14.88 7.09
CA ALA A 43 -5.56 13.80 7.43
C ALA A 43 -6.72 14.30 8.30
N ARG A 44 -6.42 15.11 9.32
CA ARG A 44 -7.44 15.73 10.19
C ARG A 44 -8.32 16.68 9.40
N GLU A 45 -7.73 17.54 8.58
CA GLU A 45 -8.47 18.50 7.75
C GLU A 45 -9.48 17.82 6.83
N MET A 46 -9.10 16.67 6.21
CA MET A 46 -10.01 15.91 5.36
C MET A 46 -11.18 15.31 6.14
N ILE A 47 -10.92 14.81 7.35
CA ILE A 47 -11.96 14.21 8.20
C ILE A 47 -12.90 15.27 8.79
N GLU A 48 -12.36 16.40 9.24
CA GLU A 48 -13.17 17.48 9.82
C GLU A 48 -13.91 18.29 8.73
N GLY A 49 -13.30 18.45 7.56
CA GLY A 49 -13.82 19.26 6.46
C GLY A 49 -14.91 18.61 5.62
N GLY A 50 -15.14 17.30 5.75
CA GLY A 50 -16.08 16.61 4.88
C GLY A 50 -16.77 15.40 5.50
N ASP A 51 -17.86 15.02 4.84
CA ASP A 51 -18.53 13.75 5.05
C ASP A 51 -17.92 12.74 4.07
N ILE A 52 -16.93 11.97 4.53
CA ILE A 52 -16.17 11.02 3.75
C ILE A 52 -16.34 9.59 4.27
N ASP A 53 -16.24 8.64 3.36
CA ASP A 53 -16.30 7.20 3.66
C ASP A 53 -14.90 6.60 3.77
N VAL A 54 -13.94 7.14 2.99
CA VAL A 54 -12.57 6.64 2.95
C VAL A 54 -11.57 7.78 2.98
N LEU A 55 -10.55 7.67 3.83
CA LEU A 55 -9.36 8.49 3.83
C LEU A 55 -8.24 7.73 3.13
N THR A 56 -7.65 8.31 2.08
CA THR A 56 -6.48 7.75 1.41
C THR A 56 -5.24 8.60 1.62
N GLY A 57 -4.08 8.00 1.44
CA GLY A 57 -2.80 8.70 1.43
C GLY A 57 -1.83 8.03 0.48
N ASP A 58 -1.32 8.79 -0.48
CA ASP A 58 -0.30 8.38 -1.43
C ASP A 58 1.04 9.03 -1.06
N TYR A 59 2.01 8.23 -0.68
CA TYR A 59 3.31 8.68 -0.16
C TYR A 59 4.49 8.25 -1.03
N LEU A 60 4.28 7.32 -1.97
CA LEU A 60 5.37 6.63 -2.61
C LEU A 60 5.64 7.12 -4.03
N ALA A 61 6.88 7.49 -4.23
CA ALA A 61 7.53 7.64 -5.51
C ALA A 61 8.85 6.84 -5.47
N GLU A 62 9.55 6.72 -6.58
CA GLU A 62 10.85 6.05 -6.67
C GLU A 62 11.86 6.63 -5.68
N LEU A 63 11.88 7.96 -5.57
CA LEU A 63 12.70 8.67 -4.57
C LEU A 63 12.34 8.27 -3.14
N THR A 64 11.05 8.16 -2.84
CA THR A 64 10.61 7.74 -1.50
C THR A 64 11.06 6.32 -1.21
N MET A 65 10.97 5.40 -2.18
CA MET A 65 11.44 4.03 -2.01
C MET A 65 12.94 4.00 -1.68
N ALA A 66 13.76 4.80 -2.38
CA ALA A 66 15.19 4.93 -2.08
C ALA A 66 15.45 5.45 -0.66
N ILE A 67 14.71 6.48 -0.21
CA ILE A 67 14.79 6.99 1.16
C ILE A 67 14.43 5.89 2.18
N LEU A 68 13.41 5.10 1.91
CA LEU A 68 12.96 4.02 2.80
C LEU A 68 13.99 2.88 2.88
N VAL A 69 14.72 2.58 1.78
CA VAL A 69 15.86 1.67 1.78
C VAL A 69 16.94 2.15 2.76
N ASP A 70 17.33 3.42 2.66
CA ASP A 70 18.33 4.00 3.55
C ASP A 70 17.86 4.03 5.01
N GLN A 71 16.59 4.34 5.25
CA GLN A 71 16.03 4.28 6.60
C GLN A 71 16.09 2.86 7.18
N LYS A 72 15.75 1.84 6.39
CA LYS A 72 15.82 0.44 6.81
C LYS A 72 17.25 0.03 7.12
N ARG A 73 18.20 0.42 6.26
CA ARG A 73 19.63 0.16 6.47
C ARG A 73 20.18 0.81 7.75
N LEU A 74 19.76 2.04 8.05
CA LEU A 74 20.27 2.82 9.18
C LEU A 74 19.59 2.49 10.52
N ARG A 75 18.31 2.11 10.50
CA ARG A 75 17.47 1.96 11.70
C ARG A 75 17.09 0.52 12.01
N GLY A 76 17.33 -0.41 11.08
CA GLY A 76 17.04 -1.84 11.23
C GLY A 76 15.85 -2.33 10.42
N GLU A 77 15.70 -3.65 10.41
CA GLU A 77 14.73 -4.37 9.56
C GLU A 77 13.26 -4.02 9.86
N ASP A 78 12.95 -3.53 11.06
CA ASP A 78 11.60 -3.11 11.44
C ASP A 78 11.20 -1.74 10.89
N HIS A 79 12.07 -1.10 10.07
CA HIS A 79 11.82 0.17 9.40
C HIS A 79 11.60 -0.04 7.89
N GLY A 80 11.54 1.06 7.13
CA GLY A 80 11.31 1.03 5.67
C GLY A 80 9.87 1.37 5.30
N TYR A 81 9.16 2.09 6.15
CA TYR A 81 7.82 2.63 5.91
C TYR A 81 7.76 4.13 6.26
N VAL A 82 6.70 4.79 5.82
CA VAL A 82 6.50 6.24 6.00
C VAL A 82 6.07 6.56 7.44
N GLY A 83 7.02 6.83 8.32
CA GLY A 83 6.76 7.04 9.75
C GLY A 83 5.85 8.24 10.08
N THR A 84 5.74 9.24 9.19
CA THR A 84 4.82 10.38 9.36
C THR A 84 3.36 9.95 9.34
N PHE A 85 3.02 8.91 8.56
CA PHE A 85 1.65 8.38 8.52
C PHE A 85 1.20 7.78 9.86
N LEU A 86 2.10 7.20 10.65
CA LEU A 86 1.76 6.75 12.02
C LEU A 86 1.27 7.89 12.90
N LYS A 87 1.84 9.09 12.73
CA LYS A 87 1.38 10.30 13.46
C LYS A 87 -0.01 10.71 13.02
N GLN A 88 -0.29 10.66 11.72
CA GLN A 88 -1.60 10.97 11.17
C GLN A 88 -2.64 9.95 11.64
N VAL A 89 -2.36 8.64 11.56
CA VAL A 89 -3.26 7.60 12.09
C VAL A 89 -3.54 7.83 13.58
N LYS A 90 -2.51 8.08 14.39
CA LYS A 90 -2.68 8.36 15.82
C LYS A 90 -3.64 9.53 16.06
N ASP A 91 -3.58 10.53 15.20
CA ASP A 91 -4.37 11.75 15.31
C ASP A 91 -5.84 11.55 14.94
N VAL A 92 -6.12 10.72 13.92
CA VAL A 92 -7.46 10.61 13.33
C VAL A 92 -8.20 9.30 13.63
N ALA A 93 -7.52 8.26 14.12
CA ALA A 93 -8.09 6.92 14.26
C ALA A 93 -9.37 6.90 15.10
N LYS A 94 -9.43 7.69 16.17
CA LYS A 94 -10.63 7.77 17.04
C LYS A 94 -11.84 8.29 16.28
N GLU A 95 -11.69 9.33 15.49
CA GLU A 95 -12.81 9.89 14.72
C GLU A 95 -13.17 8.97 13.54
N CYS A 96 -12.18 8.36 12.88
CA CYS A 96 -12.41 7.36 11.84
C CYS A 96 -13.21 6.18 12.39
N SER A 97 -12.81 5.62 13.53
CA SER A 97 -13.53 4.52 14.20
C SER A 97 -14.97 4.89 14.52
N LYS A 98 -15.19 6.08 15.09
CA LYS A 98 -16.53 6.57 15.46
C LYS A 98 -17.46 6.74 14.25
N ARG A 99 -16.92 7.21 13.11
CA ARG A 99 -17.68 7.50 11.90
C ARG A 99 -17.69 6.35 10.89
N GLY A 100 -16.96 5.26 11.15
CA GLY A 100 -16.82 4.14 10.20
C GLY A 100 -15.98 4.46 8.98
N ILE A 101 -15.13 5.50 9.03
CA ILE A 101 -14.26 5.90 7.92
C ILE A 101 -13.14 4.88 7.76
N LYS A 102 -13.00 4.32 6.56
CA LYS A 102 -11.88 3.43 6.22
C LYS A 102 -10.62 4.22 5.90
N ILE A 103 -9.45 3.63 6.14
CA ILE A 103 -8.15 4.25 5.84
C ILE A 103 -7.39 3.33 4.89
N VAL A 104 -6.93 3.84 3.75
CA VAL A 104 -6.15 3.09 2.78
C VAL A 104 -4.91 3.88 2.39
N SER A 105 -3.71 3.31 2.52
CA SER A 105 -2.48 4.03 2.17
C SER A 105 -1.37 3.11 1.74
N ASN A 106 -0.54 3.59 0.81
CA ASN A 106 0.71 2.94 0.40
C ASN A 106 1.91 3.30 1.31
N ALA A 107 1.66 3.96 2.43
CA ALA A 107 2.69 4.34 3.40
C ALA A 107 3.53 3.17 3.95
N GLY A 108 3.10 1.93 3.71
CA GLY A 108 3.82 0.71 4.09
C GLY A 108 5.19 0.56 3.43
N GLY A 109 5.35 1.10 2.23
CA GLY A 109 6.64 1.14 1.53
C GLY A 109 7.29 -0.24 1.40
N LEU A 110 8.49 -0.40 1.95
CA LEU A 110 9.26 -1.65 1.96
C LEU A 110 8.89 -2.61 3.10
N ASN A 111 8.00 -2.20 4.02
CA ASN A 111 7.65 -3.00 5.19
C ASN A 111 6.23 -2.72 5.69
N PRO A 112 5.20 -3.03 4.89
CA PRO A 112 3.81 -2.79 5.26
C PRO A 112 3.39 -3.58 6.50
N LYS A 113 3.97 -4.77 6.71
CA LYS A 113 3.72 -5.60 7.89
C LYS A 113 4.16 -4.91 9.19
N ALA A 114 5.41 -4.43 9.25
CA ALA A 114 5.90 -3.74 10.44
C ALA A 114 5.08 -2.48 10.73
N MET A 115 4.70 -1.72 9.69
CA MET A 115 3.84 -0.57 9.86
C MET A 115 2.46 -0.94 10.41
N ALA A 116 1.85 -2.01 9.91
CA ALA A 116 0.56 -2.50 10.42
C ALA A 116 0.64 -2.87 11.90
N GLU A 117 1.75 -3.50 12.34
CA GLU A 117 1.97 -3.81 13.76
C GLU A 117 2.12 -2.55 14.62
N GLU A 118 2.80 -1.51 14.15
CA GLU A 118 2.87 -0.22 14.85
C GLU A 118 1.51 0.46 14.93
N ILE A 119 0.70 0.40 13.87
CA ILE A 119 -0.69 0.91 13.88
C ILE A 119 -1.52 0.16 14.92
N LYS A 120 -1.46 -1.18 14.97
CA LYS A 120 -2.16 -1.96 16.00
C LYS A 120 -1.79 -1.52 17.42
N LYS A 121 -0.51 -1.24 17.69
CA LYS A 121 -0.07 -0.70 18.98
C LYS A 121 -0.68 0.67 19.28
N ILE A 122 -0.80 1.54 18.26
CA ILE A 122 -1.46 2.86 18.41
C ILE A 122 -2.94 2.67 18.77
N LEU A 123 -3.65 1.81 18.04
CA LEU A 123 -5.07 1.53 18.27
C LEU A 123 -5.32 0.95 19.67
N LEU A 124 -4.49 -0.01 20.08
CA LEU A 124 -4.57 -0.61 21.43
C LEU A 124 -4.42 0.45 22.55
N ARG A 125 -3.44 1.37 22.40
CA ARG A 125 -3.25 2.46 23.36
C ARG A 125 -4.41 3.44 23.42
N GLN A 126 -5.20 3.52 22.38
CA GLN A 126 -6.40 4.36 22.29
C GLN A 126 -7.70 3.61 22.62
N ASN A 127 -7.63 2.32 22.96
CA ASN A 127 -8.76 1.43 23.19
C ASN A 127 -9.71 1.38 21.97
N LEU A 128 -9.17 1.32 20.77
CA LEU A 128 -9.91 1.22 19.51
C LEU A 128 -9.85 -0.19 18.97
N ASP A 129 -11.01 -0.75 18.66
CA ASP A 129 -11.17 -2.04 17.98
C ASP A 129 -11.33 -1.81 16.47
N MET A 130 -10.22 -1.67 15.77
CA MET A 130 -10.18 -1.50 14.31
C MET A 130 -9.32 -2.61 13.70
N LYS A 131 -9.82 -3.22 12.63
CA LYS A 131 -9.12 -4.28 11.89
C LYS A 131 -8.07 -3.67 10.96
N VAL A 132 -6.82 -4.05 11.14
CA VAL A 132 -5.70 -3.62 10.30
C VAL A 132 -5.28 -4.76 9.38
N ALA A 133 -5.34 -4.53 8.08
CA ALA A 133 -4.79 -5.40 7.05
C ALA A 133 -3.54 -4.78 6.44
N TYR A 134 -2.65 -5.62 5.92
CA TYR A 134 -1.54 -5.19 5.08
C TYR A 134 -1.44 -6.06 3.83
N ILE A 135 -0.84 -5.52 2.78
CA ILE A 135 -0.64 -6.16 1.48
C ILE A 135 0.85 -6.35 1.26
N GLU A 136 1.23 -7.48 0.71
CA GLU A 136 2.61 -7.83 0.33
C GLU A 136 2.62 -8.40 -1.08
N GLY A 137 3.83 -8.58 -1.64
CA GLY A 137 4.05 -9.26 -2.92
C GLY A 137 4.59 -8.36 -4.02
N ASP A 138 4.97 -7.12 -3.68
CA ASP A 138 5.62 -6.18 -4.60
C ASP A 138 7.13 -6.35 -4.66
N ASP A 139 7.79 -6.84 -3.60
CA ASP A 139 9.24 -7.03 -3.54
C ASP A 139 9.68 -8.18 -4.42
N LEU A 140 10.39 -7.86 -5.49
CA LEU A 140 10.90 -8.82 -6.49
C LEU A 140 12.38 -9.15 -6.34
N ARG A 141 13.09 -8.61 -5.35
CA ARG A 141 14.54 -8.80 -5.22
C ARG A 141 14.96 -10.26 -5.18
N ALA A 142 14.23 -11.08 -4.43
CA ALA A 142 14.51 -12.51 -4.33
C ALA A 142 14.27 -13.27 -5.64
N ASP A 143 13.42 -12.75 -6.51
CA ASP A 143 13.00 -13.38 -7.76
C ASP A 143 13.78 -12.87 -9.00
N LEU A 144 14.57 -11.81 -8.89
CA LEU A 144 15.26 -11.20 -10.04
C LEU A 144 16.10 -12.21 -10.82
N SER A 145 16.91 -13.02 -10.13
CA SER A 145 17.73 -14.06 -10.78
C SER A 145 16.88 -15.12 -11.50
N ARG A 146 15.71 -15.44 -10.98
CA ARG A 146 14.77 -16.36 -11.62
C ARG A 146 14.22 -15.74 -12.89
N PHE A 147 13.74 -14.52 -12.83
CA PHE A 147 13.20 -13.80 -13.98
C PHE A 147 14.27 -13.63 -15.09
N GLN A 148 15.54 -13.34 -14.75
CA GLN A 148 16.61 -13.27 -15.74
C GLN A 148 16.83 -14.63 -16.43
N LYS A 149 16.82 -15.73 -15.69
CA LYS A 149 16.90 -17.09 -16.26
C LYS A 149 15.72 -17.43 -17.16
N ASP A 150 14.55 -16.90 -16.85
CA ASP A 150 13.34 -17.04 -17.65
C ASP A 150 13.31 -16.11 -18.88
N GLY A 151 14.39 -15.32 -19.07
CA GLY A 151 14.59 -14.47 -20.26
C GLY A 151 14.23 -13.00 -20.07
N GLU A 152 13.83 -12.58 -18.86
CA GLU A 152 13.60 -11.16 -18.57
C GLU A 152 14.91 -10.39 -18.49
N LYS A 153 15.02 -9.31 -19.25
CA LYS A 153 16.25 -8.51 -19.36
C LYS A 153 16.28 -7.32 -18.39
N PHE A 154 15.12 -6.87 -17.90
CA PHE A 154 14.99 -5.66 -17.08
C PHE A 154 15.75 -4.47 -17.70
N LEU A 155 15.36 -4.07 -18.89
CA LEU A 155 16.03 -3.02 -19.63
C LEU A 155 15.90 -1.68 -18.92
N ASN A 156 17.00 -0.96 -18.79
CA ASN A 156 16.99 0.42 -18.37
C ASN A 156 16.18 1.25 -19.36
N ILE A 157 15.27 2.07 -18.86
CA ILE A 157 14.28 2.80 -19.67
C ILE A 157 14.95 3.86 -20.56
N ASP A 158 16.06 4.44 -20.10
CA ASP A 158 16.76 5.51 -20.79
C ASP A 158 17.85 4.98 -21.75
N SER A 159 18.66 4.03 -21.28
CA SER A 159 19.79 3.51 -22.04
C SER A 159 19.47 2.27 -22.87
N GLY A 160 18.41 1.53 -22.53
CA GLY A 160 18.09 0.23 -23.11
C GLY A 160 19.04 -0.90 -22.70
N GLU A 161 19.98 -0.63 -21.80
CA GLU A 161 20.92 -1.65 -21.32
C GLU A 161 20.22 -2.63 -20.37
N PRO A 162 20.54 -3.93 -20.44
CA PRO A 162 19.96 -4.91 -19.55
C PRO A 162 20.52 -4.78 -18.13
N LEU A 163 19.72 -5.21 -17.13
CA LEU A 163 20.20 -5.37 -15.77
C LEU A 163 21.37 -6.38 -15.77
N PRO A 164 22.51 -6.05 -15.15
CA PRO A 164 23.65 -6.96 -15.04
C PRO A 164 23.30 -8.30 -14.39
N ASP A 165 23.95 -9.39 -14.80
CA ASP A 165 23.75 -10.72 -14.18
C ASP A 165 24.09 -10.74 -12.69
N GLN A 166 25.04 -9.90 -12.26
CA GLN A 166 25.37 -9.71 -10.86
C GLN A 166 24.45 -8.66 -10.23
N ILE A 167 23.35 -9.12 -9.64
CA ILE A 167 22.31 -8.28 -9.02
C ILE A 167 22.56 -7.97 -7.53
N THR A 168 23.76 -8.25 -7.01
CA THR A 168 24.12 -8.05 -5.58
C THR A 168 23.97 -6.61 -5.12
N ASN A 169 23.97 -5.64 -6.01
CA ASN A 169 23.85 -4.22 -5.72
C ASN A 169 22.41 -3.69 -5.84
N VAL A 170 21.45 -4.52 -6.19
CA VAL A 170 20.05 -4.10 -6.26
C VAL A 170 19.50 -3.93 -4.85
N VAL A 171 19.26 -2.70 -4.47
CA VAL A 171 18.79 -2.34 -3.11
C VAL A 171 17.28 -2.38 -2.96
N SER A 172 16.55 -2.20 -4.06
CA SER A 172 15.09 -2.38 -4.14
C SER A 172 14.69 -2.80 -5.55
N ALA A 173 13.64 -3.60 -5.65
CA ALA A 173 12.99 -3.97 -6.90
C ALA A 173 11.54 -4.27 -6.56
N ASN A 174 10.61 -3.41 -6.99
CA ASN A 174 9.23 -3.50 -6.59
C ASN A 174 8.31 -3.49 -7.81
N ALA A 175 7.36 -4.43 -7.86
CA ALA A 175 6.25 -4.37 -8.78
C ALA A 175 5.23 -3.33 -8.31
N TYR A 176 4.59 -2.64 -9.24
CA TYR A 176 3.45 -1.78 -8.91
C TYR A 176 2.20 -2.65 -8.87
N LEU A 177 1.75 -2.99 -7.66
CA LEU A 177 0.54 -3.78 -7.48
C LEU A 177 -0.71 -2.97 -7.85
N GLY A 178 -1.76 -3.67 -8.25
CA GLY A 178 -3.07 -3.07 -8.48
C GLY A 178 -3.93 -3.00 -7.21
N SER A 179 -5.20 -2.67 -7.39
CA SER A 179 -6.17 -2.46 -6.30
C SER A 179 -6.81 -3.74 -5.73
N TRP A 180 -6.61 -4.91 -6.34
CA TRP A 180 -7.28 -6.14 -5.93
C TRP A 180 -7.01 -6.57 -4.49
N GLY A 181 -5.78 -6.37 -4.02
CA GLY A 181 -5.42 -6.65 -2.62
C GLY A 181 -6.16 -5.73 -1.64
N ILE A 182 -6.31 -4.45 -2.01
CA ILE A 182 -7.05 -3.45 -1.22
C ILE A 182 -8.52 -3.87 -1.12
N LYS A 183 -9.15 -4.13 -2.26
CA LYS A 183 -10.53 -4.62 -2.31
C LYS A 183 -10.70 -5.88 -1.48
N ALA A 184 -9.82 -6.87 -1.62
CA ALA A 184 -9.92 -8.11 -0.86
C ALA A 184 -9.79 -7.93 0.66
N ALA A 185 -9.02 -6.94 1.11
CA ALA A 185 -8.92 -6.58 2.52
C ALA A 185 -10.20 -5.90 3.03
N LEU A 186 -10.74 -4.95 2.26
CA LEU A 186 -11.98 -4.24 2.60
C LEU A 186 -13.19 -5.18 2.59
N ASP A 187 -13.29 -6.12 1.64
CA ASP A 187 -14.33 -7.16 1.60
C ASP A 187 -14.31 -8.09 2.83
N ARG A 188 -13.20 -8.11 3.57
CA ARG A 188 -13.03 -8.83 4.86
C ARG A 188 -13.16 -7.91 6.06
N ASP A 189 -13.82 -6.77 5.88
CA ASP A 189 -14.10 -5.77 6.91
C ASP A 189 -12.84 -5.11 7.51
N ALA A 190 -11.73 -5.01 6.77
CA ALA A 190 -10.61 -4.21 7.23
C ALA A 190 -11.04 -2.73 7.39
N ASP A 191 -10.59 -2.08 8.45
CA ASP A 191 -10.79 -0.65 8.69
C ASP A 191 -9.59 0.17 8.21
N ILE A 192 -8.40 -0.43 8.29
CA ILE A 192 -7.15 0.19 7.84
C ILE A 192 -6.44 -0.81 6.93
N VAL A 193 -6.09 -0.38 5.71
CA VAL A 193 -5.34 -1.19 4.74
C VAL A 193 -4.01 -0.51 4.43
N ILE A 194 -2.92 -1.18 4.75
CA ILE A 194 -1.56 -0.71 4.51
C ILE A 194 -0.97 -1.44 3.32
N CYS A 195 -0.62 -0.67 2.30
CA CYS A 195 -0.07 -1.19 1.06
C CYS A 195 1.44 -0.93 0.98
N PRO A 196 2.17 -1.77 0.23
CA PRO A 196 3.52 -1.52 -0.22
C PRO A 196 3.48 -0.63 -1.48
N ARG A 197 4.41 -0.84 -2.45
CA ARG A 197 4.32 -0.14 -3.73
C ARG A 197 3.13 -0.66 -4.54
N VAL A 198 2.16 0.20 -4.71
CA VAL A 198 1.00 0.00 -5.58
C VAL A 198 0.98 1.12 -6.63
N THR A 199 0.22 0.96 -7.71
CA THR A 199 -0.05 2.09 -8.61
C THR A 199 -0.75 3.20 -7.83
N ASP A 200 -0.46 4.47 -8.14
CA ASP A 200 -0.97 5.62 -7.38
C ASP A 200 -2.50 5.64 -7.30
N ALA A 201 -3.16 5.29 -8.40
CA ALA A 201 -4.62 5.18 -8.43
C ALA A 201 -5.18 4.01 -7.59
N ALA A 202 -4.39 3.00 -7.25
CA ALA A 202 -4.89 1.80 -6.58
C ALA A 202 -5.49 2.11 -5.20
N VAL A 203 -4.94 3.09 -4.46
CA VAL A 203 -5.45 3.49 -3.14
C VAL A 203 -6.84 4.14 -3.21
N VAL A 204 -7.22 4.64 -4.39
CA VAL A 204 -8.53 5.27 -4.64
C VAL A 204 -9.50 4.29 -5.31
N ILE A 205 -9.01 3.42 -6.22
CA ILE A 205 -9.84 2.47 -6.96
C ILE A 205 -10.19 1.24 -6.11
N GLY A 206 -9.36 0.91 -5.13
CA GLY A 206 -9.54 -0.26 -4.25
C GLY A 206 -10.77 -0.19 -3.35
N PRO A 207 -11.07 0.94 -2.73
CA PRO A 207 -12.32 1.17 -2.00
C PRO A 207 -13.55 1.14 -2.88
#